data_a3acf973bacc17c26eb12f2c0802a7a8
#
_entry.id   a3acf973bacc17c26eb12f2c0802a7a8
#
_cell.length_a   1.000
_cell.length_b   1.000
_cell.length_c   1.000
_cell.angle_alpha   90.00
_cell.angle_beta   90.00
_cell.angle_gamma   90.00
#
_symmetry.space_group_name_H-M   'P 1'
#
loop_
_entity.id
_entity.type
_entity.pdbx_description
1 polymer ?
#
loop_
_entity_poly.entity_id
_entity_poly.type
_entity_poly.pdbx_seq_one_letter_code
_entity_poly.pdbx_strand_id
1 'polypeptide(L)'
;MPYIPYEYESVFNAAYDELLLAKKEANEGIERHNNTFSLDDMENILQRDIANEDLLYMAIEQMEGMNIRRLLPAIRIFLKDDSKPSFAKSLLIELMIDQEIDEEMVLVKNGVEYEINPSYAPMVLNQEVGEAILSLLSEVIEDENPSLYNLCFQFLNFYLYLIYPKYIDEFEYRAIAGAIHYYLASMQYIDVELEDMELFYNCDKEEILEKLEEIKQIEY
;
A
#
# COMPACT_ATOMS: atom_id res chain seq x y z
N MET A 1 -15.89 -17.66 -8.00
CA MET A 1 -15.63 -17.74 -9.45
C MET A 1 -16.96 -17.74 -10.17
N PRO A 2 -17.17 -16.93 -11.22
CA PRO A 2 -18.37 -17.08 -12.04
C PRO A 2 -18.41 -18.52 -12.59
N TYR A 3 -19.58 -19.14 -12.53
CA TYR A 3 -19.79 -20.49 -13.05
C TYR A 3 -19.58 -20.46 -14.56
N ILE A 4 -18.52 -21.14 -15.03
CA ILE A 4 -18.26 -21.33 -16.46
C ILE A 4 -18.89 -22.66 -16.83
N PRO A 5 -19.87 -22.72 -17.78
CA PRO A 5 -20.40 -23.97 -18.25
C PRO A 5 -19.29 -24.87 -18.80
N TYR A 6 -19.35 -26.17 -18.49
CA TYR A 6 -18.32 -27.17 -18.84
C TYR A 6 -17.92 -27.18 -20.34
N GLU A 7 -18.82 -26.87 -21.20
CA GLU A 7 -18.60 -26.76 -22.66
C GLU A 7 -17.67 -25.59 -23.06
N TYR A 8 -17.47 -24.59 -22.20
CA TYR A 8 -16.60 -23.45 -22.44
C TYR A 8 -15.30 -23.50 -21.61
N GLU A 9 -15.16 -24.48 -20.71
CA GLU A 9 -14.03 -24.58 -19.81
C GLU A 9 -12.69 -24.75 -20.55
N SER A 10 -12.68 -25.55 -21.64
CA SER A 10 -11.50 -25.74 -22.47
C SER A 10 -11.09 -24.49 -23.24
N VAL A 11 -12.06 -23.70 -23.71
CA VAL A 11 -11.83 -22.45 -24.45
C VAL A 11 -11.34 -21.38 -23.48
N PHE A 12 -11.91 -21.34 -22.27
CA PHE A 12 -11.49 -20.39 -21.24
C PHE A 12 -10.08 -20.68 -20.70
N ASN A 13 -9.77 -21.96 -20.47
CA ASN A 13 -8.43 -22.37 -20.05
C ASN A 13 -7.39 -22.09 -21.14
N ALA A 14 -7.70 -22.34 -22.41
CA ALA A 14 -6.80 -22.02 -23.53
C ALA A 14 -6.56 -20.50 -23.64
N ALA A 15 -7.62 -19.68 -23.52
CA ALA A 15 -7.50 -18.23 -23.53
C ALA A 15 -6.75 -17.69 -22.31
N TYR A 16 -6.92 -18.31 -21.15
CA TYR A 16 -6.20 -17.95 -19.92
C TYR A 16 -4.71 -18.32 -20.03
N ASP A 17 -4.38 -19.50 -20.58
CA ASP A 17 -3.00 -19.93 -20.83
C ASP A 17 -2.32 -19.04 -21.89
N GLU A 18 -3.05 -18.62 -22.92
CA GLU A 18 -2.57 -17.67 -23.94
C GLU A 18 -2.32 -16.27 -23.36
N LEU A 19 -3.18 -15.82 -22.44
CA LEU A 19 -3.01 -14.57 -21.70
C LEU A 19 -1.81 -14.64 -20.73
N LEU A 20 -1.60 -15.77 -20.05
CA LEU A 20 -0.44 -16.01 -19.20
C LEU A 20 0.86 -16.07 -20.02
N LEU A 21 0.83 -16.71 -21.20
CA LEU A 21 1.96 -16.76 -22.14
C LEU A 21 2.26 -15.36 -22.69
N ALA A 22 1.24 -14.63 -23.14
CA ALA A 22 1.39 -13.26 -23.62
C ALA A 22 1.91 -12.31 -22.52
N LYS A 23 1.45 -12.49 -21.27
CA LYS A 23 1.95 -11.75 -20.12
C LYS A 23 3.39 -12.13 -19.76
N LYS A 24 3.75 -13.40 -19.93
CA LYS A 24 5.12 -13.89 -19.75
C LYS A 24 6.03 -13.42 -20.87
N GLU A 25 5.57 -13.45 -22.12
CA GLU A 25 6.29 -12.92 -23.30
C GLU A 25 6.37 -11.39 -23.26
N ALA A 26 5.36 -10.68 -22.77
CA ALA A 26 5.43 -9.24 -22.53
C ALA A 26 6.42 -8.90 -21.38
N ASN A 27 6.52 -9.75 -20.36
CA ASN A 27 7.53 -9.61 -19.31
C ASN A 27 8.93 -10.10 -19.76
N GLU A 28 9.03 -11.01 -20.75
CA GLU A 28 10.30 -11.46 -21.33
C GLU A 28 10.69 -10.60 -22.53
N GLY A 29 9.73 -10.03 -23.28
CA GLY A 29 9.92 -9.12 -24.41
C GLY A 29 10.04 -7.64 -24.02
N ILE A 30 9.70 -7.26 -22.79
CA ILE A 30 10.45 -6.23 -22.11
C ILE A 30 11.83 -6.85 -21.95
N GLU A 31 12.68 -6.72 -23.01
CA GLU A 31 14.09 -6.66 -22.77
C GLU A 31 14.19 -5.94 -21.44
N ARG A 32 14.69 -6.64 -20.43
CA ARG A 32 15.34 -5.98 -19.32
C ARG A 32 16.40 -5.12 -20.01
N HIS A 33 15.98 -3.98 -20.50
CA HIS A 33 16.88 -2.87 -20.55
C HIS A 33 17.37 -2.87 -19.12
N ASN A 34 18.61 -3.29 -18.98
CA ASN A 34 19.41 -2.99 -17.82
C ASN A 34 19.49 -1.45 -17.75
N ASN A 35 18.37 -0.79 -17.49
CA ASN A 35 18.31 0.52 -16.90
C ASN A 35 18.68 0.32 -15.44
N THR A 36 19.93 -0.15 -15.27
CA THR A 36 20.61 -0.10 -14.00
C THR A 36 20.86 1.37 -13.78
N PHE A 37 20.05 2.00 -12.94
CA PHE A 37 20.28 3.37 -12.52
C PHE A 37 21.65 3.41 -11.83
N SER A 38 22.50 4.34 -12.22
CA SER A 38 23.70 4.65 -11.45
C SER A 38 23.31 5.31 -10.12
N LEU A 39 24.23 5.38 -9.17
CA LEU A 39 23.99 6.10 -7.92
C LEU A 39 23.61 7.57 -8.17
N ASP A 40 24.24 8.20 -9.16
CA ASP A 40 23.95 9.59 -9.54
C ASP A 40 22.55 9.72 -10.16
N ASP A 41 22.09 8.72 -10.93
CA ASP A 41 20.73 8.69 -11.46
C ASP A 41 19.69 8.56 -10.34
N MET A 42 19.93 7.66 -9.38
CA MET A 42 19.05 7.47 -8.21
C MET A 42 18.98 8.72 -7.36
N GLU A 43 20.12 9.35 -7.09
CA GLU A 43 20.18 10.63 -6.36
C GLU A 43 19.37 11.71 -7.07
N ASN A 44 19.53 11.82 -8.40
CA ASN A 44 18.78 12.74 -9.23
C ASN A 44 17.26 12.44 -9.22
N ILE A 45 16.84 11.16 -9.25
CA ILE A 45 15.44 10.76 -9.20
C ILE A 45 14.82 11.16 -7.85
N LEU A 46 15.52 10.93 -6.74
CA LEU A 46 15.03 11.31 -5.41
C LEU A 46 14.92 12.84 -5.24
N GLN A 47 15.83 13.62 -5.84
CA GLN A 47 15.87 15.08 -5.65
C GLN A 47 14.94 15.85 -6.58
N ARG A 48 14.58 15.30 -7.75
CA ARG A 48 13.74 16.01 -8.73
C ARG A 48 12.26 15.98 -8.36
N ASP A 49 11.53 16.98 -8.86
CA ASP A 49 10.07 16.90 -8.94
C ASP A 49 9.71 15.78 -9.91
N ILE A 50 9.00 14.79 -9.40
CA ILE A 50 8.80 13.53 -10.10
C ILE A 50 7.60 13.70 -11.04
N ALA A 51 7.90 13.95 -12.31
CA ALA A 51 6.89 13.95 -13.37
C ALA A 51 6.43 12.52 -13.75
N ASN A 52 7.20 11.49 -13.34
CA ASN A 52 6.92 10.09 -13.61
C ASN A 52 7.26 9.26 -12.37
N GLU A 53 6.23 8.88 -11.62
CA GLU A 53 6.36 8.07 -10.40
C GLU A 53 6.89 6.67 -10.68
N ASP A 54 6.65 6.10 -11.87
CA ASP A 54 7.16 4.78 -12.23
C ASP A 54 8.70 4.71 -12.13
N LEU A 55 9.39 5.77 -12.53
CA LEU A 55 10.84 5.85 -12.41
C LEU A 55 11.31 5.86 -10.95
N LEU A 56 10.54 6.49 -10.07
CA LEU A 56 10.84 6.49 -8.63
C LEU A 56 10.73 5.09 -8.06
N TYR A 57 9.61 4.40 -8.33
CA TYR A 57 9.40 3.04 -7.81
C TYR A 57 10.40 2.05 -8.38
N MET A 58 10.76 2.14 -9.68
CA MET A 58 11.82 1.33 -10.28
C MET A 58 13.20 1.59 -9.63
N ALA A 59 13.50 2.85 -9.29
CA ALA A 59 14.75 3.18 -8.61
C ALA A 59 14.76 2.62 -7.17
N ILE A 60 13.65 2.69 -6.44
CA ILE A 60 13.52 2.13 -5.09
C ILE A 60 13.65 0.60 -5.13
N GLU A 61 12.99 -0.09 -6.08
CA GLU A 61 13.13 -1.53 -6.29
C GLU A 61 14.61 -1.92 -6.53
N GLN A 62 15.30 -1.16 -7.34
CA GLN A 62 16.72 -1.43 -7.56
C GLN A 62 17.59 -1.19 -6.32
N MET A 63 17.19 -0.24 -5.44
CA MET A 63 17.90 0.01 -4.19
C MET A 63 17.84 -1.17 -3.21
N GLU A 64 16.84 -2.06 -3.28
CA GLU A 64 16.74 -3.27 -2.46
C GLU A 64 17.95 -4.19 -2.63
N GLY A 65 18.51 -4.26 -3.84
CA GLY A 65 19.66 -5.10 -4.17
C GLY A 65 21.03 -4.48 -3.90
N MET A 66 21.11 -3.27 -3.31
CA MET A 66 22.36 -2.54 -3.17
C MET A 66 22.50 -1.88 -1.79
N ASN A 67 23.74 -1.49 -1.44
CA ASN A 67 23.99 -0.73 -0.20
C ASN A 67 23.62 0.75 -0.40
N ILE A 68 22.53 1.19 0.30
CA ILE A 68 21.98 2.54 0.16
C ILE A 68 22.69 3.60 1.00
N ARG A 69 23.72 3.26 1.80
CA ARG A 69 24.38 4.23 2.70
C ARG A 69 24.90 5.46 1.98
N ARG A 70 25.27 5.33 0.70
CA ARG A 70 25.70 6.48 -0.11
C ARG A 70 24.56 7.39 -0.55
N LEU A 71 23.32 6.87 -0.58
CA LEU A 71 22.11 7.61 -0.95
C LEU A 71 21.42 8.26 0.26
N LEU A 72 21.84 7.96 1.49
CA LEU A 72 21.23 8.51 2.71
C LEU A 72 21.06 10.04 2.69
N PRO A 73 22.02 10.84 2.20
CA PRO A 73 21.82 12.29 2.11
C PRO A 73 20.62 12.68 1.21
N ALA A 74 20.46 12.02 0.06
CA ALA A 74 19.34 12.26 -0.85
C ALA A 74 18.01 11.72 -0.27
N ILE A 75 18.03 10.54 0.34
CA ILE A 75 16.88 9.94 1.03
C ILE A 75 16.38 10.87 2.15
N ARG A 76 17.26 11.45 2.95
CA ARG A 76 16.89 12.41 4.01
C ARG A 76 16.16 13.63 3.47
N ILE A 77 16.61 14.17 2.32
CA ILE A 77 15.94 15.29 1.66
C ILE A 77 14.55 14.86 1.17
N PHE A 78 14.46 13.70 0.54
CA PHE A 78 13.21 13.13 0.03
C PHE A 78 12.17 12.92 1.15
N LEU A 79 12.58 12.34 2.28
CA LEU A 79 11.69 12.06 3.41
C LEU A 79 11.12 13.35 4.03
N LYS A 80 11.88 14.44 4.04
CA LYS A 80 11.45 15.74 4.59
C LYS A 80 10.56 16.54 3.68
N ASP A 81 10.57 16.27 2.39
CA ASP A 81 9.79 17.01 1.39
C ASP A 81 8.35 16.48 1.38
N ASP A 82 7.40 17.24 1.93
CA ASP A 82 5.98 16.85 2.02
C ASP A 82 5.32 16.62 0.66
N SER A 83 5.86 17.22 -0.41
CA SER A 83 5.36 17.02 -1.77
C SER A 83 5.66 15.64 -2.37
N LYS A 84 6.54 14.85 -1.74
CA LYS A 84 6.91 13.52 -2.23
C LYS A 84 5.90 12.47 -1.81
N PRO A 85 5.67 11.42 -2.64
CA PRO A 85 4.66 10.39 -2.40
C PRO A 85 4.85 9.69 -1.04
N SER A 86 3.79 9.67 -0.23
CA SER A 86 3.80 9.05 1.10
C SER A 86 4.14 7.56 1.06
N PHE A 87 3.66 6.84 0.02
CA PHE A 87 3.96 5.43 -0.18
C PHE A 87 5.45 5.18 -0.43
N ALA A 88 6.06 5.97 -1.31
CA ALA A 88 7.50 5.87 -1.61
C ALA A 88 8.38 6.15 -0.38
N LYS A 89 7.95 7.08 0.48
CA LYS A 89 8.64 7.35 1.76
C LYS A 89 8.64 6.12 2.67
N SER A 90 7.51 5.43 2.79
CA SER A 90 7.44 4.19 3.57
C SER A 90 8.32 3.09 3.02
N LEU A 91 8.35 2.89 1.70
CA LEU A 91 9.26 1.92 1.07
C LEU A 91 10.73 2.24 1.37
N LEU A 92 11.12 3.51 1.33
CA LEU A 92 12.49 3.91 1.67
C LEU A 92 12.81 3.69 3.16
N ILE A 93 11.84 3.87 4.06
CA ILE A 93 12.02 3.54 5.48
C ILE A 93 12.19 2.03 5.65
N GLU A 94 11.34 1.19 5.02
CA GLU A 94 11.50 -0.28 5.08
C GLU A 94 12.86 -0.75 4.55
N LEU A 95 13.32 -0.16 3.46
CA LEU A 95 14.64 -0.43 2.91
C LEU A 95 15.77 -0.08 3.90
N MET A 96 15.60 1.01 4.66
CA MET A 96 16.54 1.37 5.71
C MET A 96 16.45 0.44 6.93
N ILE A 97 15.27 -0.08 7.25
CA ILE A 97 15.07 -1.10 8.30
C ILE A 97 15.80 -2.38 7.91
N ASP A 98 15.59 -2.88 6.69
CA ASP A 98 16.25 -4.09 6.18
C ASP A 98 17.77 -3.99 6.19
N GLN A 99 18.30 -2.79 5.97
CA GLN A 99 19.76 -2.55 5.98
C GLN A 99 20.29 -2.11 7.33
N GLU A 100 19.49 -2.18 8.40
CA GLU A 100 19.87 -1.86 9.77
C GLU A 100 20.54 -0.47 9.85
N ILE A 101 19.90 0.56 9.26
CA ILE A 101 20.39 1.93 9.32
C ILE A 101 20.08 2.52 10.70
N ASP A 102 21.11 2.69 11.52
CA ASP A 102 21.02 3.26 12.87
C ASP A 102 21.31 4.77 12.83
N GLU A 103 20.36 5.51 12.30
CA GLU A 103 20.42 6.97 12.22
C GLU A 103 19.02 7.57 12.37
N GLU A 104 18.89 8.66 13.14
CA GLU A 104 17.65 9.41 13.25
C GLU A 104 17.26 10.05 11.91
N MET A 105 16.04 9.79 11.46
CA MET A 105 15.44 10.35 10.26
C MET A 105 14.25 11.22 10.62
N VAL A 106 14.07 12.30 9.87
CA VAL A 106 12.85 13.11 9.91
C VAL A 106 12.04 12.82 8.66
N LEU A 107 10.79 12.46 8.85
CA LEU A 107 9.82 12.10 7.82
C LEU A 107 8.63 13.06 7.91
N VAL A 108 8.27 13.70 6.81
CA VAL A 108 7.07 14.56 6.72
C VAL A 108 6.05 13.89 5.81
N LYS A 109 4.83 13.70 6.31
CA LYS A 109 3.68 13.19 5.55
C LYS A 109 2.42 13.97 5.90
N ASN A 110 1.73 14.45 4.89
CA ASN A 110 0.46 15.18 5.03
C ASN A 110 0.56 16.33 6.06
N GLY A 111 1.67 17.08 6.03
CA GLY A 111 1.93 18.19 6.93
C GLY A 111 2.34 17.80 8.35
N VAL A 112 2.47 16.50 8.66
CA VAL A 112 2.89 15.99 9.97
C VAL A 112 4.34 15.52 9.91
N GLU A 113 5.14 15.97 10.88
CA GLU A 113 6.54 15.57 11.03
C GLU A 113 6.67 14.41 12.03
N TYR A 114 7.42 13.39 11.66
CA TYR A 114 7.74 12.22 12.46
C TYR A 114 9.25 12.07 12.57
N GLU A 115 9.71 11.70 13.77
CA GLU A 115 11.09 11.27 14.01
C GLU A 115 11.12 9.74 14.09
N ILE A 116 12.00 9.11 13.32
CA ILE A 116 12.09 7.65 13.24
C ILE A 116 13.54 7.22 13.12
N ASN A 117 13.93 6.20 13.91
CA ASN A 117 15.19 5.49 13.70
C ASN A 117 14.88 4.11 13.10
N PRO A 118 15.27 3.84 11.84
CA PRO A 118 14.96 2.58 11.17
C PRO A 118 15.40 1.33 11.94
N SER A 119 16.53 1.36 12.65
CA SER A 119 17.00 0.20 13.43
C SER A 119 16.04 -0.25 14.54
N TYR A 120 15.14 0.62 14.97
CA TYR A 120 14.20 0.34 16.06
C TYR A 120 12.73 0.35 15.57
N ALA A 121 12.51 0.66 14.32
CA ALA A 121 11.18 0.76 13.75
C ALA A 121 10.68 -0.62 13.27
N PRO A 122 9.39 -0.94 13.44
CA PRO A 122 8.82 -2.14 12.84
C PRO A 122 8.61 -1.95 11.35
N MET A 123 8.66 -3.03 10.58
CA MET A 123 8.17 -3.05 9.18
C MET A 123 6.68 -2.69 9.14
N VAL A 124 6.24 -2.07 8.05
CA VAL A 124 4.86 -1.57 7.92
C VAL A 124 3.83 -2.67 8.15
N LEU A 125 4.00 -3.83 7.50
CA LEU A 125 3.04 -4.93 7.57
C LEU A 125 3.28 -5.91 8.73
N ASN A 126 4.37 -5.80 9.47
CA ASN A 126 4.67 -6.66 10.61
C ASN A 126 4.11 -6.11 11.94
N GLN A 127 3.14 -5.20 11.86
CA GLN A 127 2.47 -4.64 13.03
C GLN A 127 1.15 -5.38 13.31
N GLU A 128 0.84 -5.60 14.57
CA GLU A 128 -0.40 -6.26 15.02
C GLU A 128 -1.67 -5.55 14.53
N VAL A 129 -1.59 -4.24 14.26
CA VAL A 129 -2.71 -3.43 13.76
C VAL A 129 -3.28 -3.96 12.45
N GLY A 130 -2.43 -4.34 11.50
CA GLY A 130 -2.88 -4.87 10.21
C GLY A 130 -3.67 -6.17 10.37
N GLU A 131 -3.14 -7.11 11.17
CA GLU A 131 -3.80 -8.38 11.47
C GLU A 131 -5.13 -8.19 12.22
N ALA A 132 -5.18 -7.26 13.18
CA ALA A 132 -6.37 -6.98 13.94
C ALA A 132 -7.50 -6.40 13.09
N ILE A 133 -7.20 -5.41 12.24
CA ILE A 133 -8.19 -4.82 11.31
C ILE A 133 -8.63 -5.86 10.28
N LEU A 134 -7.70 -6.67 9.75
CA LEU A 134 -8.01 -7.72 8.79
C LEU A 134 -8.94 -8.79 9.39
N SER A 135 -8.74 -9.15 10.66
CA SER A 135 -9.64 -10.08 11.36
C SER A 135 -11.06 -9.55 11.44
N LEU A 136 -11.24 -8.25 11.74
CA LEU A 136 -12.56 -7.61 11.77
C LEU A 136 -13.23 -7.63 10.38
N LEU A 137 -12.46 -7.38 9.31
CA LEU A 137 -12.97 -7.46 7.94
C LEU A 137 -13.33 -8.89 7.54
N SER A 138 -12.50 -9.88 7.92
CA SER A 138 -12.75 -11.30 7.65
C SER A 138 -14.06 -11.77 8.29
N GLU A 139 -14.29 -11.46 9.57
CA GLU A 139 -15.50 -11.84 10.30
C GLU A 139 -16.80 -11.36 9.62
N VAL A 140 -16.75 -10.23 8.90
CA VAL A 140 -17.94 -9.62 8.30
C VAL A 140 -18.10 -9.98 6.82
N ILE A 141 -17.00 -10.05 6.06
CA ILE A 141 -17.08 -10.03 4.58
C ILE A 141 -16.62 -11.36 3.96
N GLU A 142 -15.66 -12.07 4.55
CA GLU A 142 -14.92 -13.13 3.86
C GLU A 142 -15.81 -14.24 3.33
N ASP A 143 -16.76 -14.71 4.13
CA ASP A 143 -17.69 -15.80 3.75
C ASP A 143 -18.76 -15.33 2.75
N GLU A 144 -19.23 -14.07 2.87
CA GLU A 144 -20.31 -13.54 2.04
C GLU A 144 -19.81 -13.01 0.70
N ASN A 145 -18.67 -12.32 0.68
CA ASN A 145 -18.09 -11.72 -0.50
C ASN A 145 -16.55 -11.79 -0.50
N PRO A 146 -15.95 -12.95 -0.83
CA PRO A 146 -14.50 -13.13 -0.86
C PRO A 146 -13.77 -12.15 -1.78
N SER A 147 -14.42 -11.68 -2.84
CA SER A 147 -13.83 -10.71 -3.77
C SER A 147 -13.69 -9.34 -3.14
N LEU A 148 -14.71 -8.87 -2.42
CA LEU A 148 -14.67 -7.62 -1.67
C LEU A 148 -13.65 -7.72 -0.52
N TYR A 149 -13.62 -8.84 0.20
CA TYR A 149 -12.62 -9.08 1.23
C TYR A 149 -11.19 -8.96 0.70
N ASN A 150 -10.88 -9.57 -0.46
CA ASN A 150 -9.57 -9.43 -1.08
C ASN A 150 -9.24 -7.98 -1.46
N LEU A 151 -10.21 -7.20 -1.91
CA LEU A 151 -10.01 -5.76 -2.16
C LEU A 151 -9.74 -5.00 -0.86
N CYS A 152 -10.49 -5.29 0.20
CA CYS A 152 -10.26 -4.69 1.52
C CYS A 152 -8.86 -5.04 2.06
N PHE A 153 -8.40 -6.29 1.90
CA PHE A 153 -7.07 -6.71 2.28
C PHE A 153 -5.98 -5.91 1.53
N GLN A 154 -6.10 -5.80 0.20
CA GLN A 154 -5.12 -5.06 -0.60
C GLN A 154 -5.13 -3.57 -0.25
N PHE A 155 -6.31 -3.00 -0.07
CA PHE A 155 -6.46 -1.60 0.29
C PHE A 155 -5.93 -1.31 1.70
N LEU A 156 -6.20 -2.18 2.68
CA LEU A 156 -5.66 -2.03 4.03
C LEU A 156 -4.12 -2.00 4.03
N ASN A 157 -3.49 -2.91 3.31
CA ASN A 157 -2.03 -2.91 3.18
C ASN A 157 -1.53 -1.58 2.58
N PHE A 158 -2.14 -1.12 1.50
CA PHE A 158 -1.80 0.17 0.89
C PHE A 158 -2.01 1.34 1.86
N TYR A 159 -3.14 1.37 2.56
CA TYR A 159 -3.45 2.39 3.56
C TYR A 159 -2.40 2.44 4.68
N LEU A 160 -1.97 1.28 5.19
CA LEU A 160 -0.93 1.22 6.22
C LEU A 160 0.39 1.83 5.73
N TYR A 161 0.79 1.59 4.48
CA TYR A 161 1.96 2.25 3.89
C TYR A 161 1.79 3.77 3.79
N LEU A 162 0.60 4.25 3.43
CA LEU A 162 0.35 5.69 3.30
C LEU A 162 0.47 6.43 4.63
N ILE A 163 -0.05 5.84 5.71
CA ILE A 163 -0.09 6.50 7.01
C ILE A 163 1.14 6.23 7.88
N TYR A 164 1.92 5.17 7.62
CA TYR A 164 3.12 4.85 8.40
C TYR A 164 4.09 6.03 8.50
N PRO A 165 4.65 6.37 9.67
CA PRO A 165 4.64 5.65 10.94
C PRO A 165 3.57 6.16 11.94
N LYS A 166 2.44 6.69 11.48
CA LYS A 166 1.36 7.11 12.37
C LYS A 166 0.92 5.92 13.24
N TYR A 167 0.91 6.13 14.56
CA TYR A 167 0.35 5.16 15.47
C TYR A 167 -1.19 5.13 15.34
N ILE A 168 -1.76 3.95 15.28
CA ILE A 168 -3.21 3.72 15.28
C ILE A 168 -3.57 3.09 16.62
N ASP A 169 -4.52 3.69 17.31
CA ASP A 169 -5.00 3.17 18.59
C ASP A 169 -5.99 2.02 18.38
N GLU A 170 -6.03 1.05 19.32
CA GLU A 170 -6.88 -0.15 19.20
C GLU A 170 -8.38 0.20 19.06
N PHE A 171 -8.83 1.28 19.67
CA PHE A 171 -10.23 1.71 19.54
C PHE A 171 -10.57 2.24 18.15
N GLU A 172 -9.59 2.64 17.33
CA GLU A 172 -9.80 3.07 15.94
C GLU A 172 -10.00 1.90 14.96
N TYR A 173 -9.59 0.67 15.31
CA TYR A 173 -9.56 -0.46 14.38
C TYR A 173 -10.92 -0.77 13.77
N ARG A 174 -11.99 -0.71 14.57
CA ARG A 174 -13.37 -0.97 14.13
C ARG A 174 -13.87 0.08 13.15
N ALA A 175 -13.60 1.34 13.44
CA ALA A 175 -13.93 2.45 12.56
C ALA A 175 -13.17 2.39 11.24
N ILE A 176 -11.88 2.04 11.26
CA ILE A 176 -11.07 1.85 10.05
C ILE A 176 -11.60 0.68 9.22
N ALA A 177 -11.90 -0.48 9.85
CA ALA A 177 -12.47 -1.62 9.15
C ALA A 177 -13.82 -1.27 8.49
N GLY A 178 -14.72 -0.60 9.21
CA GLY A 178 -16.01 -0.14 8.70
C GLY A 178 -15.87 0.86 7.56
N ALA A 179 -14.94 1.80 7.67
CA ALA A 179 -14.67 2.80 6.63
C ALA A 179 -14.11 2.16 5.35
N ILE A 180 -13.16 1.24 5.45
CA ILE A 180 -12.60 0.51 4.31
C ILE A 180 -13.68 -0.35 3.63
N HIS A 181 -14.47 -1.10 4.40
CA HIS A 181 -15.57 -1.89 3.87
C HIS A 181 -16.57 -1.02 3.11
N TYR A 182 -17.10 0.02 3.75
CA TYR A 182 -18.05 0.94 3.14
C TYR A 182 -17.51 1.60 1.88
N TYR A 183 -16.27 2.09 1.93
CA TYR A 183 -15.61 2.74 0.80
C TYR A 183 -15.52 1.83 -0.42
N LEU A 184 -14.97 0.64 -0.24
CA LEU A 184 -14.76 -0.30 -1.35
C LEU A 184 -16.07 -0.93 -1.85
N ALA A 185 -17.04 -1.20 -0.97
CA ALA A 185 -18.37 -1.64 -1.38
C ALA A 185 -19.05 -0.58 -2.26
N SER A 186 -18.97 0.70 -1.85
CA SER A 186 -19.51 1.81 -2.64
C SER A 186 -18.85 1.94 -4.01
N MET A 187 -17.53 1.77 -4.11
CA MET A 187 -16.80 1.78 -5.39
C MET A 187 -17.19 0.62 -6.30
N GLN A 188 -17.58 -0.52 -5.74
CA GLN A 188 -18.05 -1.70 -6.47
C GLN A 188 -19.56 -1.68 -6.76
N TYR A 189 -20.24 -0.57 -6.44
CA TYR A 189 -21.71 -0.44 -6.57
C TYR A 189 -22.47 -1.53 -5.79
N ILE A 190 -21.90 -2.00 -4.68
CA ILE A 190 -22.57 -2.90 -3.75
C ILE A 190 -23.41 -2.01 -2.83
N ASP A 191 -24.69 -2.36 -2.71
CA ASP A 191 -25.66 -1.62 -1.90
C ASP A 191 -25.43 -1.94 -0.42
N VAL A 192 -24.84 -0.99 0.29
CA VAL A 192 -24.58 -1.05 1.74
C VAL A 192 -24.89 0.30 2.35
N GLU A 193 -25.56 0.28 3.49
CA GLU A 193 -25.86 1.49 4.23
C GLU A 193 -24.82 1.72 5.33
N LEU A 194 -24.61 2.98 5.69
CA LEU A 194 -23.64 3.32 6.74
C LEU A 194 -24.10 2.80 8.12
N GLU A 195 -25.40 2.71 8.31
CA GLU A 195 -26.05 2.11 9.47
C GLU A 195 -25.73 0.60 9.62
N ASP A 196 -25.53 -0.10 8.53
CA ASP A 196 -25.11 -1.50 8.56
C ASP A 196 -23.66 -1.62 9.09
N MET A 197 -22.80 -0.65 8.76
CA MET A 197 -21.42 -0.62 9.25
C MET A 197 -21.34 -0.45 10.77
N GLU A 198 -22.22 0.39 11.37
CA GLU A 198 -22.32 0.51 12.83
C GLU A 198 -22.61 -0.84 13.48
N LEU A 199 -23.55 -1.61 12.90
CA LEU A 199 -23.94 -2.92 13.41
C LEU A 199 -22.84 -3.96 13.22
N PHE A 200 -22.23 -4.01 12.04
CA PHE A 200 -21.23 -5.01 11.69
C PHE A 200 -19.94 -4.85 12.50
N TYR A 201 -19.50 -3.61 12.68
CA TYR A 201 -18.22 -3.33 13.35
C TYR A 201 -18.37 -2.88 14.81
N ASN A 202 -19.62 -2.68 15.30
CA ASN A 202 -19.92 -2.23 16.64
C ASN A 202 -19.09 -1.00 17.05
N CYS A 203 -19.20 0.05 16.24
CA CYS A 203 -18.59 1.37 16.44
C CYS A 203 -19.55 2.47 15.95
N ASP A 204 -19.34 3.70 16.38
CA ASP A 204 -20.23 4.80 16.06
C ASP A 204 -20.07 5.25 14.59
N LYS A 205 -21.18 5.63 13.97
CA LYS A 205 -21.24 6.12 12.58
C LYS A 205 -20.33 7.32 12.34
N GLU A 206 -20.26 8.22 13.32
CA GLU A 206 -19.41 9.40 13.27
C GLU A 206 -17.93 9.03 13.18
N GLU A 207 -17.49 8.00 13.90
CA GLU A 207 -16.11 7.50 13.87
C GLU A 207 -15.78 6.89 12.50
N ILE A 208 -16.72 6.14 11.91
CA ILE A 208 -16.57 5.58 10.55
C ILE A 208 -16.46 6.69 9.51
N LEU A 209 -17.30 7.73 9.61
CA LEU A 209 -17.27 8.87 8.70
C LEU A 209 -15.96 9.65 8.80
N GLU A 210 -15.42 9.84 10.00
CA GLU A 210 -14.14 10.48 10.21
C GLU A 210 -13.02 9.71 9.50
N LYS A 211 -12.98 8.38 9.67
CA LYS A 211 -11.98 7.53 8.98
C LYS A 211 -12.18 7.49 7.48
N LEU A 212 -13.41 7.52 7.00
CA LEU A 212 -13.72 7.59 5.58
C LEU A 212 -13.20 8.89 4.94
N GLU A 213 -13.33 10.01 5.62
CA GLU A 213 -12.77 11.28 5.15
C GLU A 213 -11.23 11.28 5.21
N GLU A 214 -10.61 10.70 6.25
CA GLU A 214 -9.15 10.50 6.28
C GLU A 214 -8.68 9.67 5.06
N ILE A 215 -9.34 8.55 4.78
CA ILE A 215 -9.02 7.67 3.64
C ILE A 215 -9.09 8.45 2.31
N LYS A 216 -10.18 9.19 2.08
CA LYS A 216 -10.35 9.97 0.85
C LYS A 216 -9.31 11.07 0.68
N GLN A 217 -8.86 11.70 1.77
CA GLN A 217 -7.84 12.74 1.72
C GLN A 217 -6.44 12.22 1.42
N ILE A 218 -6.15 10.97 1.80
CA ILE A 218 -4.84 10.36 1.60
C ILE A 218 -4.69 9.81 0.16
N GLU A 219 -5.82 9.46 -0.48
CA GLU A 219 -5.83 8.87 -1.83
C GLU A 219 -5.62 9.92 -2.95
N TYR A 220 -5.77 11.21 -2.63
CA TYR A 220 -5.58 12.34 -3.54
C TYR A 220 -4.33 13.14 -3.18
#